data_da3412b0aa89c65f3cf0d8dc04361847
#
_entry.id   da3412b0aa89c65f3cf0d8dc04361847
#
_cell.length_a   1.000
_cell.length_b   1.000
_cell.length_c   1.000
_cell.angle_alpha   90.00
_cell.angle_beta   90.00
_cell.angle_gamma   90.00
#
_symmetry.space_group_name_H-M   'P 1'
#
loop_
_entity.id
_entity.type
_entity.pdbx_description
1 polymer ?
#
loop_
_entity_poly.entity_id
_entity_poly.type
_entity_poly.pdbx_seq_one_letter_code
_entity_poly.pdbx_strand_id
1 'polypeptide(L)'
;NFPTPTTDSTRGVLAGEIWKLTREVHPDWVLDLHEGYEFNVSHKPVKGKKKSVGSSVIYKRNGEIQPLVDRLLNTVNLTITNKDRRFVPLGRGPIIGSWVRGCLHHLKIPGMILETTFKDQPLSRRTQQHRLMVNEVLDSLAMIDESQVDTLLDPRSDAISVGIFDGPGASSGGVNRFIALIGREADMTSSVIGPSEIRPEAIRQFDVLLFPGGSGSRQGNALGEPGRAAVRSFLAKGKGCVGVCAGAFLCSAHYTWSLKVVDTSVFTGAREIEGVGSKQMWYRGKSAQVQLELTADGKTFFKGLPQKTMVRYHNGPIVSPMNDPLLPDYTVLAYFRSEVGLYPPQKGTMVNTPAIVTARFGRGRVVSISPHPEATTGLTSMIGTSIRWATGTKSRVPAEIPKVR
;
A
#
# COMPACT_ATOMS: atom_id res chain seq x y z
N ASN A 1 29.42 -22.24 -1.88
CA ASN A 1 28.71 -23.25 -1.08
C ASN A 1 29.24 -23.23 0.35
N PHE A 2 28.37 -23.47 1.29
CA PHE A 2 28.66 -23.62 2.72
C PHE A 2 28.97 -25.07 3.08
N PRO A 3 29.45 -25.35 4.29
CA PRO A 3 29.78 -26.71 4.73
C PRO A 3 28.63 -27.69 4.53
N THR A 4 28.99 -28.93 4.24
CA THR A 4 28.02 -30.03 4.05
C THR A 4 28.15 -31.02 5.21
N PRO A 5 27.24 -31.95 5.41
CA PRO A 5 27.35 -32.96 6.47
C PRO A 5 28.63 -33.77 6.45
N THR A 6 29.30 -33.84 5.30
CA THR A 6 30.53 -34.63 5.12
C THR A 6 31.81 -33.78 5.06
N THR A 7 31.71 -32.44 5.03
CA THR A 7 32.88 -31.55 4.96
C THR A 7 32.55 -30.20 5.59
N ASP A 8 33.43 -29.74 6.48
CA ASP A 8 33.39 -28.42 7.13
C ASP A 8 34.14 -27.36 6.31
N SER A 9 34.15 -27.47 4.99
CA SER A 9 34.78 -26.51 4.09
C SER A 9 33.78 -25.71 3.29
N THR A 10 34.11 -24.46 3.00
CA THR A 10 33.34 -23.57 2.13
C THR A 10 33.92 -23.55 0.72
N ARG A 11 33.11 -23.25 -0.28
CA ARG A 11 33.55 -22.99 -1.66
C ARG A 11 33.16 -21.57 -2.07
N GLY A 12 34.19 -20.76 -2.34
CA GLY A 12 34.06 -19.35 -2.73
C GLY A 12 34.35 -18.39 -1.58
N VAL A 13 34.94 -17.25 -1.91
CA VAL A 13 35.45 -16.25 -0.95
C VAL A 13 34.30 -15.75 -0.04
N LEU A 14 33.18 -15.31 -0.61
CA LEU A 14 32.08 -14.79 0.16
C LEU A 14 31.50 -15.81 1.15
N ALA A 15 31.31 -17.06 0.71
CA ALA A 15 30.82 -18.11 1.60
C ALA A 15 31.80 -18.39 2.74
N GLY A 16 33.13 -18.30 2.47
CA GLY A 16 34.18 -18.40 3.46
C GLY A 16 34.12 -17.32 4.53
N GLU A 17 33.96 -16.06 4.11
CA GLU A 17 33.89 -14.93 5.03
C GLU A 17 32.60 -14.96 5.87
N ILE A 18 31.44 -15.28 5.26
CA ILE A 18 30.19 -15.45 6.01
C ILE A 18 30.31 -16.59 7.03
N TRP A 19 30.92 -17.69 6.65
CA TRP A 19 31.11 -18.84 7.55
C TRP A 19 32.04 -18.51 8.72
N LYS A 20 33.14 -17.79 8.45
CA LYS A 20 34.07 -17.28 9.47
C LYS A 20 33.32 -16.37 10.46
N LEU A 21 32.61 -15.37 9.96
CA LEU A 21 31.80 -14.46 10.77
C LEU A 21 30.77 -15.20 11.61
N THR A 22 30.08 -16.20 11.02
CA THR A 22 29.09 -17.01 11.74
C THR A 22 29.71 -17.74 12.94
N ARG A 23 30.93 -18.26 12.78
CA ARG A 23 31.66 -18.91 13.86
C ARG A 23 32.13 -17.94 14.94
N GLU A 24 32.55 -16.75 14.54
CA GLU A 24 33.01 -15.70 15.47
C GLU A 24 31.87 -15.15 16.32
N VAL A 25 30.74 -14.83 15.67
CA VAL A 25 29.54 -14.26 16.34
C VAL A 25 28.77 -15.32 17.11
N HIS A 26 28.72 -16.55 16.60
CA HIS A 26 27.93 -17.67 17.14
C HIS A 26 26.51 -17.29 17.50
N PRO A 27 25.68 -16.83 16.51
CA PRO A 27 24.34 -16.33 16.78
C PRO A 27 23.41 -17.44 17.27
N ASP A 28 22.40 -17.08 18.08
CA ASP A 28 21.39 -18.04 18.55
C ASP A 28 20.48 -18.52 17.43
N TRP A 29 20.29 -17.71 16.37
CA TRP A 29 19.45 -17.98 15.22
C TRP A 29 20.03 -17.44 13.93
N VAL A 30 19.71 -18.11 12.80
CA VAL A 30 20.05 -17.62 11.45
C VAL A 30 18.82 -17.56 10.56
N LEU A 31 18.66 -16.44 9.88
CA LEU A 31 17.62 -16.23 8.87
C LEU A 31 18.29 -15.95 7.53
N ASP A 32 17.88 -16.68 6.50
CA ASP A 32 18.35 -16.52 5.14
C ASP A 32 17.20 -16.04 4.25
N LEU A 33 17.33 -14.83 3.68
CA LEU A 33 16.25 -14.21 2.89
C LEU A 33 16.52 -14.45 1.41
N HIS A 34 15.64 -15.23 0.79
CA HIS A 34 15.78 -15.68 -0.59
C HIS A 34 14.56 -15.35 -1.45
N GLU A 35 14.75 -15.49 -2.77
CA GLU A 35 13.70 -15.35 -3.75
C GLU A 35 13.65 -16.56 -4.67
N GLY A 36 12.53 -17.26 -4.69
CA GLY A 36 12.26 -18.31 -5.65
C GLY A 36 11.71 -17.77 -6.97
N TYR A 37 11.92 -18.49 -8.05
CA TYR A 37 11.46 -18.09 -9.40
C TYR A 37 9.95 -18.04 -9.50
N GLU A 38 9.24 -19.07 -8.99
CA GLU A 38 7.79 -19.25 -9.13
C GLU A 38 7.16 -19.74 -7.83
N PHE A 39 5.85 -19.48 -7.66
CA PHE A 39 5.10 -19.89 -6.48
C PHE A 39 5.11 -21.39 -6.28
N ASN A 40 5.41 -21.86 -5.07
CA ASN A 40 5.45 -23.30 -4.78
C ASN A 40 4.09 -23.96 -5.05
N VAL A 41 2.98 -23.35 -4.64
CA VAL A 41 1.63 -23.94 -4.73
C VAL A 41 1.25 -24.19 -6.18
N SER A 42 1.37 -23.20 -7.06
CA SER A 42 0.91 -23.24 -8.44
C SER A 42 1.91 -23.84 -9.43
N HIS A 43 3.20 -23.94 -9.04
CA HIS A 43 4.23 -24.45 -9.94
C HIS A 43 4.06 -25.94 -10.25
N LYS A 44 3.89 -26.26 -11.53
CA LYS A 44 3.89 -27.61 -12.07
C LYS A 44 5.26 -27.89 -12.69
N PRO A 45 6.13 -28.67 -12.04
CA PRO A 45 7.48 -28.90 -12.55
C PRO A 45 7.42 -29.73 -13.86
N VAL A 46 8.26 -29.38 -14.81
CA VAL A 46 8.52 -30.21 -15.99
C VAL A 46 9.20 -31.51 -15.53
N LYS A 47 8.91 -32.62 -16.23
CA LYS A 47 9.52 -33.94 -15.91
C LYS A 47 11.04 -33.83 -15.76
N GLY A 48 11.56 -34.32 -14.64
CA GLY A 48 12.98 -34.26 -14.29
C GLY A 48 13.45 -32.96 -13.61
N LYS A 49 12.60 -31.92 -13.50
CA LYS A 49 12.94 -30.69 -12.76
C LYS A 49 12.30 -30.67 -11.36
N LYS A 50 13.00 -30.02 -10.42
CA LYS A 50 12.47 -29.83 -9.05
C LYS A 50 11.33 -28.81 -9.04
N LYS A 51 10.40 -28.96 -8.10
CA LYS A 51 9.36 -27.98 -7.82
C LYS A 51 9.99 -26.69 -7.32
N SER A 52 9.45 -25.53 -7.72
CA SER A 52 9.88 -24.22 -7.19
C SER A 52 9.69 -24.14 -5.68
N VAL A 53 10.56 -23.43 -5.01
CA VAL A 53 10.48 -23.17 -3.56
C VAL A 53 9.94 -21.80 -3.22
N GLY A 54 9.61 -20.96 -4.21
CA GLY A 54 9.11 -19.62 -3.97
C GLY A 54 7.81 -19.59 -3.17
N SER A 55 7.63 -18.55 -2.38
CA SER A 55 6.58 -18.42 -1.36
C SER A 55 6.54 -19.61 -0.40
N SER A 56 7.65 -19.82 0.31
CA SER A 56 7.74 -20.87 1.32
C SER A 56 8.67 -20.49 2.49
N VAL A 57 8.51 -21.21 3.59
CA VAL A 57 9.43 -21.22 4.71
C VAL A 57 10.11 -22.59 4.74
N ILE A 58 11.44 -22.61 4.54
CA ILE A 58 12.23 -23.85 4.51
C ILE A 58 12.98 -23.99 5.85
N TYR A 59 12.70 -25.05 6.57
CA TYR A 59 13.24 -25.29 7.90
C TYR A 59 13.39 -26.79 8.18
N LYS A 60 14.16 -27.14 9.18
CA LYS A 60 14.17 -28.53 9.70
C LYS A 60 13.09 -28.67 10.74
N ARG A 61 12.05 -29.47 10.44
CA ARG A 61 10.92 -29.69 11.35
C ARG A 61 11.39 -30.27 12.69
N ASN A 62 10.99 -29.61 13.77
CA ASN A 62 11.03 -30.09 15.14
C ASN A 62 9.88 -29.43 15.94
N GLY A 63 9.61 -29.88 17.17
CA GLY A 63 8.51 -29.37 17.99
C GLY A 63 8.68 -27.91 18.41
N GLU A 64 9.91 -27.41 18.53
CA GLU A 64 10.20 -26.07 19.02
C GLU A 64 10.01 -25.00 17.93
N ILE A 65 10.42 -25.28 16.69
CA ILE A 65 10.34 -24.32 15.59
C ILE A 65 8.96 -24.29 14.92
N GLN A 66 8.15 -25.33 15.05
CA GLN A 66 6.87 -25.45 14.35
C GLN A 66 5.88 -24.32 14.72
N PRO A 67 5.68 -23.97 16.01
CA PRO A 67 4.77 -22.87 16.38
C PRO A 67 5.16 -21.54 15.74
N LEU A 68 6.46 -21.24 15.67
CA LEU A 68 6.97 -20.03 15.01
C LEU A 68 6.67 -20.03 13.51
N VAL A 69 6.91 -21.16 12.83
CA VAL A 69 6.60 -21.30 11.40
C VAL A 69 5.10 -21.15 11.13
N ASP A 70 4.24 -21.72 11.95
CA ASP A 70 2.79 -21.58 11.81
C ASP A 70 2.35 -20.11 11.99
N ARG A 71 2.93 -19.40 12.94
CA ARG A 71 2.70 -17.96 13.17
C ARG A 71 3.15 -17.11 11.96
N LEU A 72 4.35 -17.34 11.42
CA LEU A 72 4.86 -16.69 10.22
C LEU A 72 3.91 -16.88 9.04
N LEU A 73 3.51 -18.12 8.79
CA LEU A 73 2.61 -18.46 7.68
C LEU A 73 1.24 -17.83 7.85
N ASN A 74 0.69 -17.82 9.06
CA ASN A 74 -0.58 -17.16 9.34
C ASN A 74 -0.48 -15.66 9.03
N THR A 75 0.53 -14.96 9.54
CA THR A 75 0.69 -13.52 9.35
C THR A 75 0.88 -13.15 7.88
N VAL A 76 1.82 -13.79 7.17
CA VAL A 76 2.06 -13.46 5.77
C VAL A 76 0.89 -13.84 4.87
N ASN A 77 0.24 -14.98 5.11
CA ASN A 77 -0.87 -15.47 4.29
C ASN A 77 -2.18 -14.70 4.50
N LEU A 78 -2.36 -14.00 5.62
CA LEU A 78 -3.47 -13.04 5.78
C LEU A 78 -3.42 -11.91 4.76
N THR A 79 -2.23 -11.58 4.24
CA THR A 79 -2.03 -10.54 3.23
C THR A 79 -2.21 -11.04 1.78
N ILE A 80 -2.48 -12.36 1.58
CA ILE A 80 -2.51 -12.98 0.26
C ILE A 80 -3.88 -13.60 -0.03
N THR A 81 -4.64 -12.95 -0.92
CA THR A 81 -5.98 -13.40 -1.33
C THR A 81 -5.93 -14.63 -2.22
N ASN A 82 -5.01 -14.62 -3.21
CA ASN A 82 -4.88 -15.72 -4.16
C ASN A 82 -4.21 -16.91 -3.47
N LYS A 83 -4.98 -18.00 -3.28
CA LYS A 83 -4.52 -19.22 -2.61
C LYS A 83 -3.29 -19.85 -3.29
N ASP A 84 -3.16 -19.71 -4.62
CA ASP A 84 -2.05 -20.25 -5.39
C ASP A 84 -0.73 -19.52 -5.16
N ARG A 85 -0.77 -18.34 -4.54
CA ARG A 85 0.39 -17.50 -4.20
C ARG A 85 0.78 -17.58 -2.73
N ARG A 86 0.04 -18.31 -1.90
CA ARG A 86 0.27 -18.42 -0.45
C ARG A 86 1.58 -19.11 -0.13
N PHE A 87 2.16 -18.70 0.98
CA PHE A 87 3.34 -19.35 1.55
C PHE A 87 3.00 -20.70 2.15
N VAL A 88 3.92 -21.64 1.97
CA VAL A 88 3.79 -23.02 2.48
C VAL A 88 5.00 -23.42 3.32
N PRO A 89 4.81 -24.32 4.31
CA PRO A 89 5.92 -24.85 5.08
C PRO A 89 6.66 -25.96 4.30
N LEU A 90 7.99 -25.88 4.24
CA LEU A 90 8.85 -26.92 3.68
C LEU A 90 9.75 -27.50 4.78
N GLY A 91 9.20 -28.37 5.61
CA GLY A 91 9.84 -28.95 6.81
C GLY A 91 10.88 -30.04 6.54
N ARG A 92 11.27 -30.25 5.28
CA ARG A 92 12.31 -31.23 4.88
C ARG A 92 13.73 -30.81 5.22
N GLY A 93 13.92 -29.59 5.65
CA GLY A 93 15.22 -28.97 5.90
C GLY A 93 15.81 -28.25 4.69
N PRO A 94 16.69 -27.27 4.94
CA PRO A 94 17.44 -26.56 3.92
C PRO A 94 18.31 -27.51 3.09
N ILE A 95 18.59 -27.16 1.85
CA ILE A 95 19.43 -27.98 0.95
C ILE A 95 20.87 -28.08 1.46
N ILE A 96 21.53 -29.18 1.14
CA ILE A 96 22.96 -29.37 1.43
C ILE A 96 23.77 -28.30 0.71
N GLY A 97 24.71 -27.68 1.42
CA GLY A 97 25.55 -26.58 0.90
C GLY A 97 24.93 -25.19 1.06
N SER A 98 23.73 -25.06 1.64
CA SER A 98 23.19 -23.76 2.09
C SER A 98 23.79 -23.35 3.44
N TRP A 99 23.82 -22.04 3.71
CA TRP A 99 24.30 -21.48 4.97
C TRP A 99 23.55 -22.03 6.18
N VAL A 100 22.21 -21.96 6.15
CA VAL A 100 21.36 -22.45 7.23
C VAL A 100 21.57 -23.95 7.49
N ARG A 101 21.79 -24.75 6.44
CA ARG A 101 22.08 -26.20 6.62
C ARG A 101 23.42 -26.41 7.29
N GLY A 102 24.44 -25.64 6.93
CA GLY A 102 25.76 -25.66 7.57
C GLY A 102 25.68 -25.28 9.05
N CYS A 103 25.00 -24.17 9.38
CA CYS A 103 24.79 -23.71 10.76
C CYS A 103 24.11 -24.78 11.62
N LEU A 104 23.02 -25.35 11.12
CA LEU A 104 22.27 -26.39 11.82
C LEU A 104 23.12 -27.66 12.06
N HIS A 105 23.91 -28.08 11.07
CA HIS A 105 24.65 -29.32 11.14
C HIS A 105 25.92 -29.20 11.99
N HIS A 106 26.76 -28.19 11.72
CA HIS A 106 28.08 -28.05 12.34
C HIS A 106 28.07 -27.26 13.64
N LEU A 107 27.24 -26.19 13.71
CA LEU A 107 27.24 -25.26 14.84
C LEU A 107 26.05 -25.46 15.79
N LYS A 108 25.08 -26.32 15.41
CA LYS A 108 23.81 -26.53 16.15
C LYS A 108 22.95 -25.26 16.27
N ILE A 109 23.19 -24.29 15.42
CA ILE A 109 22.44 -23.04 15.38
C ILE A 109 21.15 -23.28 14.56
N PRO A 110 19.96 -23.06 15.16
CA PRO A 110 18.69 -23.16 14.44
C PRO A 110 18.54 -22.05 13.42
N GLY A 111 17.72 -22.28 12.41
CA GLY A 111 17.46 -21.28 11.41
C GLY A 111 16.50 -21.72 10.33
N MET A 112 16.09 -20.77 9.49
CA MET A 112 15.19 -21.02 8.37
C MET A 112 15.54 -20.15 7.16
N ILE A 113 15.07 -20.57 6.00
CA ILE A 113 15.13 -19.80 4.76
C ILE A 113 13.72 -19.29 4.49
N LEU A 114 13.58 -17.97 4.33
CA LEU A 114 12.34 -17.30 3.97
C LEU A 114 12.36 -17.00 2.48
N GLU A 115 11.55 -17.71 1.71
CA GLU A 115 11.53 -17.60 0.24
C GLU A 115 10.33 -16.78 -0.22
N THR A 116 10.54 -15.60 -0.78
CA THR A 116 9.51 -14.91 -1.56
C THR A 116 9.52 -15.39 -3.02
N THR A 117 8.62 -14.87 -3.85
CA THR A 117 8.56 -15.21 -5.28
C THR A 117 8.68 -13.94 -6.11
N PHE A 118 9.64 -13.88 -7.04
CA PHE A 118 9.78 -12.68 -7.87
C PHE A 118 8.86 -12.64 -9.08
N LYS A 119 8.41 -13.79 -9.59
CA LYS A 119 7.47 -13.86 -10.72
C LYS A 119 6.15 -13.17 -10.36
N ASP A 120 5.73 -12.23 -11.21
CA ASP A 120 4.47 -11.50 -11.08
C ASP A 120 4.24 -10.82 -9.72
N GLN A 121 5.33 -10.45 -9.03
CA GLN A 121 5.29 -9.66 -7.81
C GLN A 121 6.28 -8.50 -7.86
N PRO A 122 5.86 -7.25 -7.58
CA PRO A 122 6.77 -6.12 -7.49
C PRO A 122 7.71 -6.27 -6.28
N LEU A 123 8.87 -5.61 -6.34
CA LEU A 123 9.86 -5.65 -5.27
C LEU A 123 9.29 -5.21 -3.92
N SER A 124 8.44 -4.17 -3.92
CA SER A 124 7.77 -3.67 -2.72
C SER A 124 6.95 -4.75 -1.99
N ARG A 125 6.21 -5.58 -2.75
CA ARG A 125 5.45 -6.71 -2.19
C ARG A 125 6.36 -7.77 -1.57
N ARG A 126 7.42 -8.15 -2.27
CA ARG A 126 8.39 -9.16 -1.81
C ARG A 126 9.12 -8.70 -0.54
N THR A 127 9.53 -7.44 -0.54
CA THR A 127 10.14 -6.81 0.64
C THR A 127 9.19 -6.78 1.83
N GLN A 128 7.92 -6.41 1.61
CA GLN A 128 6.90 -6.42 2.65
C GLN A 128 6.68 -7.82 3.23
N GLN A 129 6.62 -8.85 2.39
CA GLN A 129 6.48 -10.24 2.83
C GLN A 129 7.64 -10.67 3.72
N HIS A 130 8.90 -10.36 3.32
CA HIS A 130 10.06 -10.63 4.17
C HIS A 130 10.00 -9.90 5.50
N ARG A 131 9.64 -8.62 5.51
CA ARG A 131 9.56 -7.84 6.75
C ARG A 131 8.51 -8.39 7.71
N LEU A 132 7.32 -8.73 7.20
CA LEU A 132 6.28 -9.34 8.03
C LEU A 132 6.79 -10.63 8.69
N MET A 133 7.48 -11.48 7.93
CA MET A 133 8.02 -12.73 8.46
C MET A 133 9.17 -12.49 9.45
N VAL A 134 10.10 -11.59 9.14
CA VAL A 134 11.21 -11.24 10.04
C VAL A 134 10.69 -10.62 11.34
N ASN A 135 9.70 -9.71 11.25
CA ASN A 135 9.07 -9.12 12.42
C ASN A 135 8.49 -10.18 13.37
N GLU A 136 7.80 -11.19 12.83
CA GLU A 136 7.25 -12.29 13.63
C GLU A 136 8.36 -13.13 14.31
N VAL A 137 9.49 -13.33 13.63
CA VAL A 137 10.64 -14.02 14.25
C VAL A 137 11.19 -13.20 15.41
N LEU A 138 11.46 -11.92 15.20
CA LEU A 138 12.04 -11.04 16.22
C LEU A 138 11.11 -10.86 17.43
N ASP A 139 9.81 -10.74 17.20
CA ASP A 139 8.81 -10.68 18.26
C ASP A 139 8.75 -12.01 19.05
N SER A 140 8.79 -13.15 18.33
CA SER A 140 8.79 -14.47 18.98
C SER A 140 10.03 -14.74 19.83
N LEU A 141 11.15 -14.10 19.48
CA LEU A 141 12.40 -14.18 20.22
C LEU A 141 12.53 -13.08 21.28
N ALA A 142 11.48 -12.29 21.52
CA ALA A 142 11.48 -11.12 22.42
C ALA A 142 12.61 -10.12 22.14
N MET A 143 13.02 -9.99 20.86
CA MET A 143 14.06 -9.07 20.41
C MET A 143 13.56 -7.68 20.07
N ILE A 144 12.24 -7.50 20.02
CA ILE A 144 11.57 -6.24 19.72
C ILE A 144 10.37 -6.04 20.65
N ASP A 145 10.06 -4.78 20.95
CA ASP A 145 8.82 -4.37 21.60
C ASP A 145 7.85 -3.71 20.60
N GLU A 146 6.63 -3.41 21.03
CA GLU A 146 5.61 -2.79 20.17
C GLU A 146 6.06 -1.46 19.55
N SER A 147 6.96 -0.71 20.19
CA SER A 147 7.46 0.56 19.68
C SER A 147 8.45 0.38 18.51
N GLN A 148 9.11 -0.76 18.44
CA GLN A 148 10.11 -1.10 17.42
C GLN A 148 9.50 -1.76 16.17
N VAL A 149 8.29 -2.32 16.29
CA VAL A 149 7.59 -2.98 15.18
C VAL A 149 7.45 -2.06 13.98
N ASP A 150 7.06 -0.80 14.20
CA ASP A 150 6.90 0.18 13.12
C ASP A 150 8.23 0.48 12.42
N THR A 151 9.34 0.52 13.15
CA THR A 151 10.70 0.76 12.61
C THR A 151 11.17 -0.41 11.73
N LEU A 152 10.87 -1.64 12.12
CA LEU A 152 11.24 -2.84 11.36
C LEU A 152 10.39 -3.03 10.11
N LEU A 153 9.12 -2.68 10.18
CA LEU A 153 8.21 -2.75 9.04
C LEU A 153 8.46 -1.61 8.02
N ASP A 154 9.11 -0.52 8.44
CA ASP A 154 9.53 0.58 7.56
C ASP A 154 11.06 0.80 7.62
N PRO A 155 11.85 0.32 6.63
CA PRO A 155 13.31 0.45 6.63
C PRO A 155 13.79 1.88 6.44
N ARG A 156 12.94 2.79 6.04
CA ARG A 156 13.18 4.22 6.03
C ARG A 156 12.32 4.83 7.13
N SER A 157 12.79 4.78 8.38
CA SER A 157 12.09 5.38 9.53
C SER A 157 11.71 6.84 9.30
N ASP A 158 12.29 7.48 8.29
CA ASP A 158 12.08 8.87 7.89
C ASP A 158 11.19 9.04 6.65
N ALA A 159 10.96 8.01 5.85
CA ALA A 159 10.11 8.09 4.67
C ALA A 159 8.64 7.84 5.02
N ILE A 160 7.76 8.61 4.37
CA ILE A 160 6.32 8.41 4.43
C ILE A 160 5.97 7.12 3.73
N SER A 161 5.38 6.17 4.44
CA SER A 161 4.96 4.88 3.90
C SER A 161 3.52 4.96 3.38
N VAL A 162 3.33 4.72 2.07
CA VAL A 162 2.04 4.85 1.39
C VAL A 162 1.52 3.49 0.92
N GLY A 163 0.36 3.07 1.43
CA GLY A 163 -0.36 1.91 0.93
C GLY A 163 -1.29 2.29 -0.23
N ILE A 164 -0.98 1.87 -1.46
CA ILE A 164 -1.81 2.13 -2.64
C ILE A 164 -2.78 0.98 -2.83
N PHE A 165 -4.08 1.27 -2.74
CA PHE A 165 -5.10 0.25 -2.96
C PHE A 165 -5.10 -0.24 -4.42
N ASP A 166 -4.95 -1.55 -4.62
CA ASP A 166 -5.10 -2.24 -5.90
C ASP A 166 -6.00 -3.46 -5.73
N GLY A 167 -7.25 -3.30 -6.12
CA GLY A 167 -8.27 -4.32 -5.98
C GLY A 167 -9.44 -4.07 -6.94
N PRO A 168 -10.52 -4.84 -6.80
CA PRO A 168 -11.72 -4.63 -7.62
C PRO A 168 -12.18 -3.18 -7.55
N GLY A 169 -12.27 -2.54 -8.71
CA GLY A 169 -12.65 -1.13 -8.84
C GLY A 169 -11.48 -0.14 -8.87
N ALA A 170 -10.27 -0.52 -8.55
CA ALA A 170 -9.09 0.33 -8.80
C ALA A 170 -8.73 0.35 -10.30
N SER A 171 -8.36 1.52 -10.81
CA SER A 171 -7.82 1.65 -12.17
C SER A 171 -6.35 1.28 -12.17
N SER A 172 -5.96 0.24 -12.90
CA SER A 172 -4.57 -0.19 -13.03
C SER A 172 -3.65 0.93 -13.55
N GLY A 173 -4.12 1.72 -14.50
CA GLY A 173 -3.39 2.89 -14.98
C GLY A 173 -3.22 3.99 -13.90
N GLY A 174 -4.20 4.12 -12.99
CA GLY A 174 -4.10 5.01 -11.81
C GLY A 174 -3.08 4.49 -10.82
N VAL A 175 -3.16 3.23 -10.45
CA VAL A 175 -2.19 2.58 -9.52
C VAL A 175 -0.76 2.75 -10.01
N ASN A 176 -0.48 2.42 -11.28
CA ASN A 176 0.86 2.54 -11.86
C ASN A 176 1.38 4.00 -11.85
N ARG A 177 0.50 4.98 -12.10
CA ARG A 177 0.88 6.40 -12.00
C ARG A 177 1.28 6.78 -10.58
N PHE A 178 0.52 6.38 -9.56
CA PHE A 178 0.85 6.67 -8.17
C PHE A 178 2.17 6.01 -7.75
N ILE A 179 2.43 4.77 -8.14
CA ILE A 179 3.71 4.12 -7.91
C ILE A 179 4.85 4.95 -8.52
N ALA A 180 4.68 5.37 -9.78
CA ALA A 180 5.70 6.16 -10.48
C ALA A 180 5.89 7.55 -9.87
N LEU A 181 4.84 8.22 -9.41
CA LEU A 181 4.91 9.53 -8.78
C LEU A 181 5.58 9.45 -7.41
N ILE A 182 5.13 8.53 -6.55
CA ILE A 182 5.69 8.34 -5.20
C ILE A 182 7.16 7.87 -5.29
N GLY A 183 7.49 7.04 -6.26
CA GLY A 183 8.86 6.57 -6.47
C GLY A 183 9.86 7.67 -6.86
N ARG A 184 9.39 8.85 -7.27
CA ARG A 184 10.23 10.03 -7.55
C ARG A 184 10.44 10.94 -6.32
N GLU A 185 9.65 10.74 -5.26
CA GLU A 185 9.74 11.51 -4.02
C GLU A 185 10.78 10.88 -3.10
N ALA A 186 11.80 11.64 -2.70
CA ALA A 186 12.89 11.13 -1.89
C ALA A 186 12.46 10.76 -0.46
N ASP A 187 11.37 11.36 0.02
CA ASP A 187 10.81 11.20 1.36
C ASP A 187 9.63 10.25 1.43
N MET A 188 9.36 9.46 0.38
CA MET A 188 8.21 8.56 0.33
C MET A 188 8.58 7.16 -0.15
N THR A 189 7.82 6.18 0.32
CA THR A 189 7.80 4.81 -0.20
C THR A 189 6.37 4.39 -0.49
N SER A 190 6.17 3.46 -1.42
CA SER A 190 4.85 2.92 -1.67
C SER A 190 4.85 1.40 -1.72
N SER A 191 3.76 0.81 -1.23
CA SER A 191 3.43 -0.60 -1.42
C SER A 191 2.02 -0.71 -1.97
N VAL A 192 1.82 -1.66 -2.88
CA VAL A 192 0.50 -1.97 -3.42
C VAL A 192 -0.18 -2.96 -2.49
N ILE A 193 -1.41 -2.66 -2.09
CA ILE A 193 -2.20 -3.47 -1.15
C ILE A 193 -3.56 -3.84 -1.72
N GLY A 194 -3.94 -5.11 -1.56
CA GLY A 194 -5.25 -5.62 -1.97
C GLY A 194 -6.29 -5.53 -0.84
N PRO A 195 -7.59 -5.81 -1.15
CA PRO A 195 -8.65 -5.74 -0.15
C PRO A 195 -8.42 -6.62 1.08
N SER A 196 -7.83 -7.79 0.92
CA SER A 196 -7.54 -8.70 2.03
C SER A 196 -6.44 -8.20 2.96
N GLU A 197 -5.62 -7.27 2.50
CA GLU A 197 -4.55 -6.64 3.27
C GLU A 197 -5.04 -5.41 4.05
N ILE A 198 -6.24 -4.92 3.76
CA ILE A 198 -6.87 -3.85 4.53
C ILE A 198 -7.43 -4.45 5.84
N ARG A 199 -6.50 -4.74 6.77
CA ARG A 199 -6.76 -5.23 8.13
C ARG A 199 -5.93 -4.40 9.10
N PRO A 200 -6.37 -4.19 10.36
CA PRO A 200 -5.67 -3.32 11.33
C PRO A 200 -4.19 -3.66 11.47
N GLU A 201 -3.86 -4.95 11.51
CA GLU A 201 -2.49 -5.43 11.71
C GLU A 201 -1.60 -5.16 10.49
N ALA A 202 -2.15 -5.31 9.28
CA ALA A 202 -1.37 -5.16 8.06
C ALA A 202 -1.23 -3.70 7.62
N ILE A 203 -2.26 -2.84 7.84
CA ILE A 203 -2.20 -1.45 7.40
C ILE A 203 -1.50 -0.51 8.39
N ARG A 204 -1.25 -0.93 9.62
CA ARG A 204 -0.56 -0.11 10.64
C ARG A 204 0.82 0.39 10.21
N GLN A 205 1.50 -0.36 9.33
CA GLN A 205 2.81 -0.03 8.77
C GLN A 205 2.80 1.19 7.84
N PHE A 206 1.64 1.59 7.34
CA PHE A 206 1.52 2.76 6.47
C PHE A 206 1.24 4.03 7.28
N ASP A 207 1.69 5.16 6.74
CA ASP A 207 1.32 6.48 7.23
C ASP A 207 0.09 7.01 6.50
N VAL A 208 -0.06 6.65 5.22
CA VAL A 208 -1.18 7.07 4.37
C VAL A 208 -1.70 5.91 3.53
N LEU A 209 -3.02 5.78 3.45
CA LEU A 209 -3.67 4.94 2.45
C LEU A 209 -4.13 5.79 1.27
N LEU A 210 -3.83 5.34 0.05
CA LEU A 210 -4.20 6.00 -1.19
C LEU A 210 -5.18 5.15 -1.99
N PHE A 211 -6.37 5.70 -2.27
CA PHE A 211 -7.41 5.06 -3.08
C PHE A 211 -7.49 5.73 -4.46
N PRO A 212 -7.18 4.98 -5.54
CA PRO A 212 -7.09 5.51 -6.90
C PRO A 212 -8.46 5.73 -7.55
N GLY A 213 -8.45 6.31 -8.75
CA GLY A 213 -9.60 6.36 -9.65
C GLY A 213 -10.10 4.98 -10.07
N GLY A 214 -11.30 4.95 -10.69
CA GLY A 214 -11.94 3.72 -11.18
C GLY A 214 -13.43 3.65 -10.78
N SER A 215 -13.83 2.69 -9.94
CA SER A 215 -15.21 2.53 -9.44
C SER A 215 -15.24 2.51 -7.91
N GLY A 216 -15.76 3.57 -7.30
CA GLY A 216 -15.83 3.70 -5.83
C GLY A 216 -16.68 2.60 -5.19
N SER A 217 -17.83 2.25 -5.79
CA SER A 217 -18.69 1.17 -5.27
C SER A 217 -17.99 -0.19 -5.29
N ARG A 218 -17.25 -0.51 -6.36
CA ARG A 218 -16.49 -1.78 -6.43
C ARG A 218 -15.34 -1.80 -5.43
N GLN A 219 -14.66 -0.67 -5.20
CA GLN A 219 -13.63 -0.55 -4.15
C GLN A 219 -14.25 -0.76 -2.77
N GLY A 220 -15.33 -0.04 -2.44
CA GLY A 220 -16.00 -0.13 -1.14
C GLY A 220 -16.60 -1.51 -0.85
N ASN A 221 -17.17 -2.16 -1.86
CA ASN A 221 -17.72 -3.52 -1.74
C ASN A 221 -16.60 -4.57 -1.59
N ALA A 222 -15.46 -4.39 -2.29
CA ALA A 222 -14.31 -5.27 -2.15
C ALA A 222 -13.65 -5.19 -0.77
N LEU A 223 -13.66 -4.03 -0.12
CA LEU A 223 -13.24 -3.86 1.26
C LEU A 223 -14.15 -4.60 2.24
N GLY A 224 -15.44 -4.68 1.93
CA GLY A 224 -16.46 -5.13 2.88
C GLY A 224 -16.53 -4.21 4.10
N GLU A 225 -17.43 -4.47 5.03
CA GLU A 225 -17.49 -3.67 6.28
C GLU A 225 -16.22 -3.83 7.15
N PRO A 226 -15.63 -5.04 7.29
CA PRO A 226 -14.39 -5.17 8.06
C PRO A 226 -13.24 -4.31 7.53
N GLY A 227 -13.05 -4.24 6.20
CA GLY A 227 -12.01 -3.42 5.59
C GLY A 227 -12.29 -1.92 5.75
N ARG A 228 -13.55 -1.49 5.57
CA ARG A 228 -13.94 -0.09 5.80
C ARG A 228 -13.74 0.32 7.27
N ALA A 229 -14.12 -0.54 8.21
CA ALA A 229 -13.89 -0.32 9.64
C ALA A 229 -12.38 -0.25 9.97
N ALA A 230 -11.55 -1.08 9.35
CA ALA A 230 -10.10 -1.02 9.50
C ALA A 230 -9.54 0.34 9.03
N VAL A 231 -10.00 0.87 7.88
CA VAL A 231 -9.59 2.20 7.40
C VAL A 231 -10.04 3.30 8.36
N ARG A 232 -11.27 3.25 8.86
CA ARG A 232 -11.74 4.23 9.87
C ARG A 232 -10.91 4.17 11.15
N SER A 233 -10.60 2.97 11.65
CA SER A 233 -9.74 2.80 12.83
C SER A 233 -8.33 3.33 12.58
N PHE A 234 -7.76 3.09 11.40
CA PHE A 234 -6.47 3.60 10.98
C PHE A 234 -6.43 5.13 11.02
N LEU A 235 -7.44 5.78 10.44
CA LEU A 235 -7.59 7.24 10.47
C LEU A 235 -7.80 7.77 11.90
N ALA A 236 -8.68 7.14 12.70
CA ALA A 236 -8.95 7.57 14.07
C ALA A 236 -7.67 7.58 14.94
N LYS A 237 -6.71 6.73 14.63
CA LYS A 237 -5.38 6.66 15.27
C LYS A 237 -4.39 7.72 14.79
N GLY A 238 -4.76 8.61 13.86
CA GLY A 238 -3.92 9.73 13.42
C GLY A 238 -3.22 9.53 12.08
N LYS A 239 -3.50 8.45 11.37
CA LYS A 239 -2.96 8.15 10.05
C LYS A 239 -3.74 8.90 8.94
N GLY A 240 -3.25 8.85 7.68
CA GLY A 240 -3.78 9.62 6.57
C GLY A 240 -4.52 8.82 5.51
N CYS A 241 -5.38 9.51 4.76
CA CYS A 241 -6.01 8.96 3.57
C CYS A 241 -6.02 9.99 2.43
N VAL A 242 -5.74 9.55 1.22
CA VAL A 242 -5.90 10.32 -0.01
C VAL A 242 -6.80 9.55 -0.97
N GLY A 243 -7.94 10.12 -1.33
CA GLY A 243 -8.87 9.54 -2.31
C GLY A 243 -8.91 10.38 -3.58
N VAL A 244 -8.67 9.76 -4.76
CA VAL A 244 -8.70 10.44 -6.06
C VAL A 244 -9.83 9.85 -6.91
N CYS A 245 -10.68 10.69 -7.48
CA CYS A 245 -11.81 10.33 -8.34
C CYS A 245 -12.72 9.27 -7.67
N ALA A 246 -12.60 7.99 -8.02
CA ALA A 246 -13.32 6.91 -7.35
C ALA A 246 -13.00 6.84 -5.85
N GLY A 247 -11.75 7.11 -5.46
CA GLY A 247 -11.34 7.24 -4.07
C GLY A 247 -12.02 8.40 -3.35
N ALA A 248 -12.31 9.50 -4.04
CA ALA A 248 -13.08 10.60 -3.48
C ALA A 248 -14.56 10.22 -3.23
N PHE A 249 -15.19 9.45 -4.13
CA PHE A 249 -16.50 8.83 -3.85
C PHE A 249 -16.42 7.91 -2.63
N LEU A 250 -15.36 7.12 -2.53
CA LEU A 250 -15.17 6.18 -1.43
C LEU A 250 -15.02 6.91 -0.07
N CYS A 251 -14.38 8.07 -0.03
CA CYS A 251 -14.20 8.86 1.20
C CYS A 251 -15.51 9.52 1.69
N SER A 252 -16.51 9.74 0.83
CA SER A 252 -17.76 10.46 1.17
C SER A 252 -18.57 9.79 2.28
N ALA A 253 -19.50 10.53 2.88
CA ALA A 253 -20.47 10.00 3.83
C ALA A 253 -21.73 9.41 3.15
N HIS A 254 -21.89 9.60 1.85
CA HIS A 254 -23.14 9.45 1.11
C HIS A 254 -23.61 8.00 0.92
N TYR A 255 -22.69 7.07 0.58
CA TYR A 255 -23.07 5.71 0.18
C TYR A 255 -22.91 4.69 1.31
N THR A 256 -23.69 3.61 1.26
CA THR A 256 -23.56 2.48 2.20
C THR A 256 -22.21 1.75 2.09
N TRP A 257 -21.61 1.78 0.92
CA TRP A 257 -20.31 1.17 0.62
C TRP A 257 -19.11 2.14 0.82
N SER A 258 -19.35 3.42 1.12
CA SER A 258 -18.27 4.39 1.35
C SER A 258 -17.66 4.27 2.74
N LEU A 259 -16.50 4.90 2.94
CA LEU A 259 -15.78 4.93 4.21
C LEU A 259 -16.46 5.80 5.25
N LYS A 260 -17.24 6.80 4.81
CA LYS A 260 -17.90 7.79 5.68
C LYS A 260 -16.89 8.53 6.57
N VAL A 261 -15.89 9.12 5.93
CA VAL A 261 -14.77 9.81 6.61
C VAL A 261 -14.62 11.29 6.22
N VAL A 262 -15.42 11.76 5.26
CA VAL A 262 -15.57 13.16 4.85
C VAL A 262 -17.03 13.49 4.83
N ASP A 263 -17.44 14.60 5.45
CA ASP A 263 -18.84 15.07 5.53
C ASP A 263 -19.34 15.59 4.18
N THR A 264 -19.32 14.73 3.16
CA THR A 264 -19.79 15.07 1.81
C THR A 264 -20.92 14.19 1.36
N SER A 265 -21.97 14.83 0.87
CA SER A 265 -22.97 14.27 -0.03
C SER A 265 -22.46 14.33 -1.46
N VAL A 266 -22.86 13.37 -2.29
CA VAL A 266 -22.47 13.31 -3.70
C VAL A 266 -23.70 13.54 -4.55
N PHE A 267 -23.58 14.35 -5.61
CA PHE A 267 -24.64 14.49 -6.58
C PHE A 267 -24.94 13.13 -7.20
N THR A 268 -26.14 12.63 -6.93
CA THR A 268 -26.68 11.42 -7.52
C THR A 268 -27.98 11.78 -8.23
N GLY A 269 -28.19 11.37 -9.40
CA GLY A 269 -29.45 11.52 -10.09
C GLY A 269 -29.63 10.31 -10.98
N ALA A 270 -30.67 9.52 -10.78
CA ALA A 270 -31.07 8.54 -11.77
C ALA A 270 -31.44 9.27 -13.04
N ARG A 271 -30.84 8.93 -14.16
CA ARG A 271 -31.17 9.49 -15.45
C ARG A 271 -30.91 8.48 -16.55
N GLU A 272 -31.73 8.52 -17.56
CA GLU A 272 -31.49 7.82 -18.80
C GLU A 272 -30.65 8.70 -19.73
N ILE A 273 -29.58 8.15 -20.25
CA ILE A 273 -28.67 8.83 -21.18
C ILE A 273 -28.74 8.04 -22.48
N GLU A 274 -29.17 8.69 -23.55
CA GLU A 274 -29.29 8.08 -24.89
C GLU A 274 -27.97 7.41 -25.30
N GLY A 275 -28.02 6.16 -25.74
CA GLY A 275 -26.88 5.35 -26.14
C GLY A 275 -25.94 4.89 -25.00
N VAL A 276 -26.25 5.25 -23.74
CA VAL A 276 -25.42 4.88 -22.56
C VAL A 276 -26.23 4.12 -21.51
N GLY A 277 -27.54 4.33 -21.45
CA GLY A 277 -28.48 3.73 -20.50
C GLY A 277 -28.53 4.48 -19.16
N SER A 278 -29.26 3.92 -18.20
CA SER A 278 -29.52 4.54 -16.90
C SER A 278 -28.26 4.67 -16.05
N LYS A 279 -28.04 5.85 -15.49
CA LYS A 279 -26.94 6.16 -14.58
C LYS A 279 -27.46 6.80 -13.29
N GLN A 280 -27.04 6.25 -12.17
CA GLN A 280 -27.40 6.71 -10.82
C GLN A 280 -26.23 7.41 -10.11
N MET A 281 -25.32 7.99 -10.86
CA MET A 281 -24.19 8.76 -10.32
C MET A 281 -23.89 9.92 -11.27
N TRP A 282 -23.06 10.86 -10.82
CA TRP A 282 -22.56 11.88 -11.71
C TRP A 282 -21.79 11.25 -12.87
N TYR A 283 -22.35 11.32 -14.07
CA TYR A 283 -21.75 10.81 -15.30
C TYR A 283 -21.85 11.85 -16.39
N ARG A 284 -20.73 12.31 -16.89
CA ARG A 284 -20.65 13.38 -17.90
C ARG A 284 -20.01 12.91 -19.22
N GLY A 285 -19.60 11.65 -19.31
CA GLY A 285 -19.06 11.04 -20.51
C GLY A 285 -17.54 11.00 -20.55
N LYS A 286 -16.93 11.56 -21.58
CA LYS A 286 -15.48 11.47 -21.83
C LYS A 286 -14.65 12.29 -20.84
N SER A 287 -13.35 11.93 -20.74
CA SER A 287 -12.36 12.78 -20.08
C SER A 287 -12.28 14.15 -20.77
N ALA A 288 -12.14 15.19 -19.96
CA ALA A 288 -11.95 16.56 -20.43
C ALA A 288 -11.01 17.32 -19.50
N GLN A 289 -10.57 18.50 -19.93
CA GLN A 289 -9.91 19.46 -19.08
C GLN A 289 -10.96 20.38 -18.47
N VAL A 290 -10.90 20.58 -17.15
CA VAL A 290 -11.74 21.52 -16.43
C VAL A 290 -10.89 22.51 -15.67
N GLN A 291 -11.37 23.73 -15.50
CA GLN A 291 -10.70 24.76 -14.73
C GLN A 291 -10.99 24.58 -13.24
N LEU A 292 -9.93 24.56 -12.43
CA LEU A 292 -9.99 24.72 -10.98
C LEU A 292 -9.60 26.13 -10.58
N GLU A 293 -10.16 26.59 -9.47
CA GLU A 293 -9.68 27.78 -8.77
C GLU A 293 -9.39 27.43 -7.32
N LEU A 294 -8.14 27.64 -6.89
CA LEU A 294 -7.72 27.43 -5.52
C LEU A 294 -8.32 28.49 -4.60
N THR A 295 -8.79 28.07 -3.43
CA THR A 295 -9.16 28.96 -2.33
C THR A 295 -7.90 29.56 -1.68
N ALA A 296 -8.05 30.43 -0.70
CA ALA A 296 -6.92 30.91 0.11
C ALA A 296 -6.19 29.75 0.81
N ASP A 297 -6.98 28.82 1.39
CA ASP A 297 -6.43 27.58 1.99
C ASP A 297 -5.76 26.70 0.95
N GLY A 298 -6.36 26.57 -0.25
CA GLY A 298 -5.79 25.83 -1.36
C GLY A 298 -4.46 26.40 -1.85
N LYS A 299 -4.31 27.71 -1.88
CA LYS A 299 -3.05 28.40 -2.20
C LYS A 299 -1.97 28.13 -1.15
N THR A 300 -2.35 28.14 0.11
CA THR A 300 -1.45 27.81 1.22
C THR A 300 -1.04 26.35 1.18
N PHE A 301 -1.98 25.47 0.83
CA PHE A 301 -1.78 24.03 0.76
C PHE A 301 -0.90 23.63 -0.44
N PHE A 302 -1.25 24.09 -1.63
CA PHE A 302 -0.55 23.81 -2.89
C PHE A 302 0.37 24.98 -3.29
N LYS A 303 1.37 25.27 -2.47
CA LYS A 303 2.32 26.36 -2.73
C LYS A 303 2.94 26.25 -4.12
N GLY A 304 3.08 27.38 -4.79
CA GLY A 304 3.69 27.46 -6.12
C GLY A 304 2.73 27.21 -7.30
N LEU A 305 1.53 26.71 -7.06
CA LEU A 305 0.54 26.55 -8.12
C LEU A 305 -0.19 27.87 -8.41
N PRO A 306 -0.58 28.14 -9.67
CA PRO A 306 -1.40 29.29 -10.02
C PRO A 306 -2.79 29.17 -9.39
N GLN A 307 -3.45 30.32 -9.13
CA GLN A 307 -4.79 30.33 -8.54
C GLN A 307 -5.81 29.59 -9.42
N LYS A 308 -5.70 29.72 -10.74
CA LYS A 308 -6.52 29.01 -11.71
C LYS A 308 -5.63 28.06 -12.52
N THR A 309 -6.08 26.82 -12.67
CA THR A 309 -5.33 25.80 -13.42
C THR A 309 -6.29 24.86 -14.12
N MET A 310 -5.83 24.28 -15.21
CA MET A 310 -6.58 23.24 -15.94
C MET A 310 -6.17 21.86 -15.44
N VAL A 311 -7.15 21.00 -15.17
CA VAL A 311 -6.92 19.65 -14.68
C VAL A 311 -7.76 18.66 -15.47
N ARG A 312 -7.23 17.47 -15.68
CA ARG A 312 -7.99 16.36 -16.25
C ARG A 312 -9.12 15.96 -15.29
N TYR A 313 -10.30 15.81 -15.85
CA TYR A 313 -11.49 15.33 -15.16
C TYR A 313 -12.11 14.13 -15.89
N HIS A 314 -12.56 13.13 -15.14
CA HIS A 314 -13.28 11.99 -15.67
C HIS A 314 -14.27 11.44 -14.64
N ASN A 315 -15.48 12.02 -14.62
CA ASN A 315 -16.60 11.56 -13.78
C ASN A 315 -16.30 11.44 -12.27
N GLY A 316 -15.38 12.25 -11.73
CA GLY A 316 -15.18 12.37 -10.29
C GLY A 316 -16.41 12.97 -9.60
N PRO A 317 -16.55 12.84 -8.27
CA PRO A 317 -17.74 13.31 -7.56
C PRO A 317 -17.89 14.83 -7.62
N ILE A 318 -19.13 15.28 -7.71
CA ILE A 318 -19.55 16.63 -7.36
C ILE A 318 -20.14 16.54 -5.97
N VAL A 319 -19.60 17.30 -5.05
CA VAL A 319 -19.93 17.19 -3.63
C VAL A 319 -20.57 18.44 -3.06
N SER A 320 -21.40 18.25 -2.05
CA SER A 320 -21.95 19.26 -1.17
C SER A 320 -21.89 18.77 0.27
N PRO A 321 -22.11 19.60 1.29
CA PRO A 321 -22.20 19.15 2.67
C PRO A 321 -23.26 18.06 2.86
N MET A 322 -22.93 17.01 3.59
CA MET A 322 -23.89 16.00 4.04
C MET A 322 -24.62 16.46 5.30
N ASN A 323 -23.95 17.29 6.09
CA ASN A 323 -24.39 17.76 7.42
C ASN A 323 -24.58 16.60 8.40
N ASP A 324 -23.67 15.61 8.36
CA ASP A 324 -23.65 14.52 9.32
C ASP A 324 -23.06 15.02 10.64
N PRO A 325 -23.86 15.04 11.75
CA PRO A 325 -23.39 15.60 13.02
C PRO A 325 -22.25 14.79 13.67
N LEU A 326 -21.93 13.61 13.14
CA LEU A 326 -20.84 12.77 13.63
C LEU A 326 -19.52 13.04 12.91
N LEU A 327 -19.54 13.86 11.85
CA LEU A 327 -18.35 14.19 11.05
C LEU A 327 -18.04 15.68 11.15
N PRO A 328 -16.76 16.05 11.30
CA PRO A 328 -16.36 17.45 11.19
C PRO A 328 -16.58 17.99 9.78
N ASP A 329 -16.85 19.28 9.66
CA ASP A 329 -16.91 19.98 8.40
C ASP A 329 -15.59 19.83 7.63
N TYR A 330 -15.68 19.81 6.31
CA TYR A 330 -14.51 19.78 5.44
C TYR A 330 -14.07 21.20 5.05
N THR A 331 -12.78 21.35 4.75
CA THR A 331 -12.21 22.58 4.18
C THR A 331 -12.09 22.44 2.68
N VAL A 332 -12.56 23.42 1.92
CA VAL A 332 -12.46 23.42 0.46
C VAL A 332 -11.13 24.03 0.04
N LEU A 333 -10.32 23.28 -0.70
CA LEU A 333 -9.05 23.74 -1.27
C LEU A 333 -9.19 24.26 -2.70
N ALA A 334 -10.14 23.72 -3.47
CA ALA A 334 -10.38 24.16 -4.85
C ALA A 334 -11.87 23.99 -5.23
N TYR A 335 -12.34 24.91 -6.07
CA TYR A 335 -13.63 24.84 -6.73
C TYR A 335 -13.49 24.55 -8.21
N PHE A 336 -14.48 23.85 -8.80
CA PHE A 336 -14.62 23.79 -10.24
C PHE A 336 -15.09 25.16 -10.77
N ARG A 337 -14.45 25.65 -11.85
CA ARG A 337 -14.81 26.88 -12.55
C ARG A 337 -15.23 26.65 -14.00
N SER A 338 -15.12 25.43 -14.46
CA SER A 338 -15.73 24.98 -15.71
C SER A 338 -16.26 23.55 -15.52
N GLU A 339 -16.98 23.04 -16.50
CA GLU A 339 -17.57 21.71 -16.43
C GLU A 339 -17.45 20.95 -17.75
N VAL A 340 -17.68 19.64 -17.68
CA VAL A 340 -17.88 18.75 -18.83
C VAL A 340 -19.36 18.70 -19.13
N GLY A 341 -19.75 18.97 -20.34
CA GLY A 341 -21.16 19.12 -20.72
C GLY A 341 -21.65 18.19 -21.83
N LEU A 342 -21.11 16.97 -21.95
CA LEU A 342 -21.52 16.02 -23.01
C LEU A 342 -22.93 15.46 -22.81
N TYR A 343 -23.31 15.24 -21.55
CA TYR A 343 -24.61 14.66 -21.21
C TYR A 343 -25.32 15.49 -20.14
N PRO A 344 -26.65 15.40 -20.02
CA PRO A 344 -27.38 15.97 -18.89
C PRO A 344 -26.78 15.50 -17.56
N PRO A 345 -26.85 16.19 -16.44
CA PRO A 345 -27.77 17.26 -16.14
C PRO A 345 -27.41 18.59 -16.78
N GLN A 346 -28.29 19.57 -16.53
CA GLN A 346 -28.15 20.92 -17.02
C GLN A 346 -26.76 21.51 -16.77
N LYS A 347 -26.26 22.32 -17.69
CA LYS A 347 -25.04 23.12 -17.53
C LYS A 347 -25.09 23.96 -16.25
N GLY A 348 -23.94 24.15 -15.62
CA GLY A 348 -23.80 24.92 -14.39
C GLY A 348 -23.86 24.09 -13.10
N THR A 349 -24.29 22.83 -13.14
CA THR A 349 -24.41 21.98 -11.94
C THR A 349 -23.04 21.71 -11.29
N MET A 350 -21.97 21.62 -12.06
CA MET A 350 -20.62 21.35 -11.58
C MET A 350 -19.87 22.63 -11.19
N VAL A 351 -20.18 23.74 -11.86
CA VAL A 351 -19.48 25.02 -11.64
C VAL A 351 -19.75 25.53 -10.21
N ASN A 352 -18.70 26.02 -9.56
CA ASN A 352 -18.72 26.51 -8.18
C ASN A 352 -18.92 25.41 -7.11
N THR A 353 -18.87 24.13 -7.48
CA THR A 353 -18.85 23.07 -6.48
C THR A 353 -17.45 22.71 -6.03
N PRO A 354 -17.25 22.19 -4.80
CA PRO A 354 -15.95 21.77 -4.31
C PRO A 354 -15.34 20.66 -5.20
N ALA A 355 -14.08 20.86 -5.57
CA ALA A 355 -13.32 19.92 -6.39
C ALA A 355 -12.27 19.14 -5.59
N ILE A 356 -11.66 19.83 -4.60
CA ILE A 356 -10.67 19.24 -3.69
C ILE A 356 -11.02 19.71 -2.29
N VAL A 357 -11.15 18.77 -1.37
CA VAL A 357 -11.45 19.06 0.03
C VAL A 357 -10.51 18.29 0.97
N THR A 358 -10.31 18.85 2.16
CA THR A 358 -9.65 18.17 3.27
C THR A 358 -10.61 18.05 4.44
N ALA A 359 -10.46 16.96 5.19
CA ALA A 359 -11.23 16.73 6.41
C ALA A 359 -10.37 16.09 7.49
N ARG A 360 -10.87 16.13 8.73
CA ARG A 360 -10.35 15.34 9.84
C ARG A 360 -11.29 14.18 10.13
N PHE A 361 -10.71 13.05 10.55
CA PHE A 361 -11.49 11.92 11.06
C PHE A 361 -10.77 11.37 12.28
N GLY A 362 -11.34 11.58 13.47
CA GLY A 362 -10.61 11.38 14.71
C GLY A 362 -9.33 12.21 14.75
N ARG A 363 -8.18 11.60 14.95
CA ARG A 363 -6.87 12.27 14.89
C ARG A 363 -6.27 12.33 13.50
N GLY A 364 -6.85 11.57 12.54
CA GLY A 364 -6.36 11.44 11.17
C GLY A 364 -6.80 12.55 10.24
N ARG A 365 -6.27 12.51 9.02
CA ARG A 365 -6.48 13.51 7.99
C ARG A 365 -6.84 12.86 6.65
N VAL A 366 -7.80 13.44 5.96
CA VAL A 366 -8.29 12.94 4.67
C VAL A 366 -8.18 14.04 3.64
N VAL A 367 -7.65 13.71 2.46
CA VAL A 367 -7.70 14.56 1.26
C VAL A 367 -8.55 13.86 0.22
N SER A 368 -9.62 14.51 -0.23
CA SER A 368 -10.53 14.02 -1.26
C SER A 368 -10.41 14.89 -2.51
N ILE A 369 -10.01 14.27 -3.61
CA ILE A 369 -9.67 14.93 -4.88
C ILE A 369 -10.59 14.38 -5.97
N SER A 370 -11.52 15.19 -6.46
CA SER A 370 -12.44 14.78 -7.50
C SER A 370 -11.79 14.63 -8.89
N PRO A 371 -10.95 15.61 -9.38
CA PRO A 371 -10.27 15.50 -10.66
C PRO A 371 -9.02 14.59 -10.59
N HIS A 372 -8.23 14.58 -11.67
CA HIS A 372 -7.06 13.72 -11.86
C HIS A 372 -5.74 14.51 -11.98
N PRO A 373 -5.22 15.14 -10.90
CA PRO A 373 -3.94 15.82 -10.94
C PRO A 373 -2.77 14.87 -11.22
N GLU A 374 -2.88 13.59 -10.83
CA GLU A 374 -1.88 12.56 -11.12
C GLU A 374 -1.73 12.26 -12.61
N ALA A 375 -2.73 12.65 -13.39
CA ALA A 375 -2.77 12.47 -14.85
C ALA A 375 -2.74 13.80 -15.61
N THR A 376 -2.27 14.89 -14.94
CA THR A 376 -2.20 16.23 -15.50
C THR A 376 -0.77 16.76 -15.40
N THR A 377 -0.16 17.07 -16.54
CA THR A 377 1.19 17.64 -16.58
C THR A 377 1.25 18.94 -15.76
N GLY A 378 2.27 19.08 -14.93
CA GLY A 378 2.46 20.24 -14.04
C GLY A 378 1.67 20.20 -12.72
N LEU A 379 0.74 19.23 -12.52
CA LEU A 379 -0.07 19.13 -11.31
C LEU A 379 0.24 17.88 -10.46
N THR A 380 1.16 17.06 -10.88
CA THR A 380 1.48 15.78 -10.17
C THR A 380 2.00 16.02 -8.75
N SER A 381 2.63 17.17 -8.49
CA SER A 381 3.06 17.59 -7.15
C SER A 381 1.92 17.73 -6.14
N MET A 382 0.68 17.92 -6.61
CA MET A 382 -0.50 17.96 -5.73
C MET A 382 -0.66 16.65 -4.95
N ILE A 383 -0.30 15.51 -5.55
CA ILE A 383 -0.39 14.21 -4.89
C ILE A 383 0.63 14.10 -3.75
N GLY A 384 1.90 14.42 -4.01
CA GLY A 384 2.94 14.43 -2.97
C GLY A 384 2.60 15.36 -1.81
N THR A 385 2.12 16.57 -2.11
CA THR A 385 1.67 17.54 -1.11
C THR A 385 0.51 16.99 -0.29
N SER A 386 -0.48 16.35 -0.94
CA SER A 386 -1.63 15.75 -0.27
C SER A 386 -1.22 14.61 0.67
N ILE A 387 -0.29 13.76 0.25
CA ILE A 387 0.25 12.67 1.07
C ILE A 387 0.98 13.24 2.29
N ARG A 388 1.89 14.22 2.11
CA ARG A 388 2.61 14.85 3.22
C ARG A 388 1.67 15.49 4.24
N TRP A 389 0.66 16.21 3.79
CA TRP A 389 -0.31 16.80 4.69
C TRP A 389 -1.12 15.74 5.46
N ALA A 390 -1.47 14.64 4.80
CA ALA A 390 -2.25 13.58 5.40
C ALA A 390 -1.50 12.83 6.53
N THR A 391 -0.17 12.83 6.54
CA THR A 391 0.63 12.22 7.63
C THR A 391 0.55 12.96 8.96
N GLY A 392 0.04 14.18 8.99
CA GLY A 392 -0.02 15.00 10.20
C GLY A 392 1.30 15.70 10.53
N THR A 393 1.71 15.69 11.81
CA THR A 393 2.89 16.42 12.29
C THR A 393 4.23 15.79 11.90
N LYS A 394 4.24 14.64 11.22
CA LYS A 394 5.45 14.05 10.65
C LYS A 394 5.86 14.72 9.33
N SER A 395 5.70 16.03 9.20
CA SER A 395 6.37 16.78 8.13
C SER A 395 7.86 16.84 8.47
N ARG A 396 8.60 15.83 8.05
CA ARG A 396 10.05 15.82 8.16
C ARG A 396 10.58 16.62 6.99
N VAL A 397 11.27 17.72 7.30
CA VAL A 397 12.11 18.43 6.34
C VAL A 397 13.14 17.43 5.82
N PRO A 398 13.35 17.27 4.50
CA PRO A 398 14.40 16.44 3.98
C PRO A 398 15.72 16.86 4.62
N ALA A 399 16.47 15.93 5.22
CA ALA A 399 17.84 16.19 5.60
C ALA A 399 18.57 16.62 4.31
N GLU A 400 19.20 17.80 4.33
CA GLU A 400 20.06 18.23 3.22
C GLU A 400 21.07 17.11 2.94
N ILE A 401 21.02 16.58 1.71
CA ILE A 401 22.02 15.62 1.24
C ILE A 401 23.37 16.37 1.29
N PRO A 402 24.35 15.90 2.09
CA PRO A 402 25.66 16.54 2.08
C PRO A 402 26.21 16.47 0.65
N LYS A 403 26.50 17.63 0.07
CA LYS A 403 27.22 17.69 -1.20
C LYS A 403 28.58 17.03 -0.97
N VAL A 404 28.76 15.84 -1.53
CA VAL A 404 30.07 15.21 -1.63
C VAL A 404 30.96 16.14 -2.43
N ARG A 405 32.00 16.68 -1.79
CA ARG A 405 33.08 17.43 -2.43
C ARG A 405 34.02 16.49 -3.15
#